data_eafb5ac876a7055996e75c91f2e6e730
#
_entry.id   eafb5ac876a7055996e75c91f2e6e730
#
_cell.length_a   1.000
_cell.length_b   1.000
_cell.length_c   1.000
_cell.angle_alpha   90.00
_cell.angle_beta   90.00
_cell.angle_gamma   90.00
#
_symmetry.space_group_name_H-M   'P 1'
#
loop_
_entity.id
_entity.type
_entity.pdbx_description
1 polymer ?
#
loop_
_entity_poly.entity_id
_entity_poly.type
_entity_poly.pdbx_seq_one_letter_code
_entity_poly.pdbx_strand_id
1 'polypeptide(L)'
;MHQVYIEGGVIRKLWDVEINAYRDHLLRLDPDSRRNRFSGSIADEAIRSFAATACGPDVVVHGFFVDGVLRGAADLHIVRPLDLSEAEAAFSIEKPWQSHGVGTALLERTLLSARNRGIKHVQVSCLPQNRRMQRLARKFG
;
A
#
# COMPACT_ATOMS: atom_id res chain seq x y z
N MET A 1 12.92 0.22 -14.58
CA MET A 1 12.77 0.61 -13.16
C MET A 1 12.35 2.07 -13.08
N HIS A 2 11.33 2.34 -12.28
CA HIS A 2 10.84 3.70 -12.09
C HIS A 2 11.51 4.33 -10.88
N GLN A 3 11.91 5.57 -11.03
CA GLN A 3 12.45 6.36 -9.93
C GLN A 3 11.45 7.44 -9.56
N VAL A 4 11.30 7.66 -8.26
CA VAL A 4 10.43 8.70 -7.74
C VAL A 4 11.31 9.80 -7.18
N TYR A 5 11.23 10.96 -7.81
CA TYR A 5 12.00 12.13 -7.40
C TYR A 5 11.07 13.16 -6.77
N ILE A 6 10.77 12.96 -5.50
CA ILE A 6 10.09 13.95 -4.69
C ILE A 6 11.07 14.34 -3.60
N GLU A 7 11.37 15.61 -3.50
CA GLU A 7 12.32 16.10 -2.50
C GLU A 7 11.90 15.65 -1.11
N GLY A 8 12.84 15.04 -0.37
CA GLY A 8 12.57 14.48 0.95
C GLY A 8 11.84 13.15 0.95
N GLY A 9 11.54 12.60 -0.24
CA GLY A 9 10.77 11.35 -0.35
C GLY A 9 11.63 10.11 -0.31
N VAL A 10 11.16 9.11 0.44
CA VAL A 10 11.86 7.82 0.61
C VAL A 10 10.83 6.70 0.68
N ILE A 11 11.10 5.58 -0.01
CA ILE A 11 10.30 4.36 0.13
C ILE A 11 11.09 3.38 0.99
N ARG A 12 10.46 2.91 2.06
CA ARG A 12 11.05 1.91 2.95
C ARG A 12 9.97 1.08 3.64
N LYS A 13 10.40 -0.03 4.22
CA LYS A 13 9.50 -0.87 5.01
C LYS A 13 9.05 -0.11 6.26
N LEU A 14 7.78 -0.29 6.60
CA LEU A 14 7.21 0.23 7.84
C LEU A 14 7.52 -0.76 8.97
N TRP A 15 8.03 -0.24 10.09
CA TRP A 15 8.29 -1.05 11.28
C TRP A 15 7.04 -1.10 12.16
N ASP A 16 6.91 -2.15 12.98
CA ASP A 16 5.74 -2.32 13.86
C ASP A 16 5.52 -1.14 14.80
N VAL A 17 6.60 -0.51 15.26
CA VAL A 17 6.51 0.65 16.15
C VAL A 17 5.93 1.88 15.44
N GLU A 18 5.82 1.86 14.14
CA GLU A 18 5.30 2.96 13.33
C GLU A 18 3.83 2.79 12.96
N ILE A 19 3.10 1.89 13.61
CA ILE A 19 1.70 1.61 13.26
C ILE A 19 0.83 2.88 13.36
N ASN A 20 1.17 3.79 14.25
CA ASN A 20 0.43 5.05 14.36
C ASN A 20 0.62 5.94 13.14
N ALA A 21 1.79 5.90 12.51
CA ALA A 21 2.03 6.63 11.26
C ALA A 21 1.13 6.09 10.14
N TYR A 22 0.95 4.77 10.09
CA TYR A 22 0.06 4.14 9.12
C TYR A 22 -1.40 4.54 9.36
N ARG A 23 -1.87 4.49 10.61
CA ARG A 23 -3.20 4.96 10.98
C ARG A 23 -3.43 6.40 10.54
N ASP A 24 -2.51 7.29 10.87
CA ASP A 24 -2.66 8.71 10.57
C ASP A 24 -2.68 8.98 9.07
N HIS A 25 -1.87 8.24 8.31
CA HIS A 25 -1.90 8.30 6.85
C HIS A 25 -3.28 7.92 6.31
N LEU A 26 -3.85 6.80 6.77
CA LEU A 26 -5.17 6.36 6.30
C LEU A 26 -6.26 7.36 6.66
N LEU A 27 -6.16 7.97 7.85
CA LEU A 27 -7.13 8.98 8.28
C LEU A 27 -7.06 10.25 7.44
N ARG A 28 -5.90 10.58 6.86
CA ARG A 28 -5.74 11.75 6.00
C ARG A 28 -6.20 11.54 4.56
N LEU A 29 -6.53 10.31 4.18
CA LEU A 29 -7.02 10.05 2.82
C LEU A 29 -8.32 10.81 2.56
N ASP A 30 -8.43 11.40 1.38
CA ASP A 30 -9.68 12.01 0.93
C ASP A 30 -10.75 10.93 0.68
N PRO A 31 -12.05 11.31 0.56
CA PRO A 31 -13.11 10.31 0.42
C PRO A 31 -12.93 9.36 -0.77
N ASP A 32 -12.48 9.86 -1.90
CA ASP A 32 -12.26 9.01 -3.08
C ASP A 32 -11.12 8.02 -2.85
N SER A 33 -10.03 8.46 -2.25
CA SER A 33 -8.89 7.60 -1.96
C SER A 33 -9.24 6.54 -0.91
N ARG A 34 -10.08 6.89 0.07
CA ARG A 34 -10.60 5.90 1.04
C ARG A 34 -11.43 4.83 0.34
N ARG A 35 -12.34 5.25 -0.55
CA ARG A 35 -13.16 4.29 -1.30
C ARG A 35 -12.29 3.37 -2.14
N ASN A 36 -11.28 3.89 -2.79
CA ASN A 36 -10.38 3.08 -3.60
C ASN A 36 -9.59 2.07 -2.75
N ARG A 37 -9.17 2.49 -1.56
CA ARG A 37 -8.38 1.61 -0.67
C ARG A 37 -9.24 0.53 -0.01
N PHE A 38 -10.45 0.89 0.44
CA PHE A 38 -11.29 0.00 1.24
C PHE A 38 -12.50 -0.54 0.47
N SER A 39 -12.62 -0.23 -0.82
CA SER A 39 -13.71 -0.66 -1.69
C SER A 39 -15.08 -0.20 -1.21
N GLY A 40 -15.13 0.98 -0.59
CA GLY A 40 -16.36 1.58 -0.08
C GLY A 40 -16.10 2.66 0.94
N SER A 41 -17.19 3.25 1.44
CA SER A 41 -17.11 4.25 2.50
C SER A 41 -16.71 3.58 3.81
N ILE A 42 -15.84 4.24 4.55
CA ILE A 42 -15.37 3.72 5.83
C ILE A 42 -15.23 4.88 6.83
N ALA A 43 -15.71 4.68 8.04
CA ALA A 43 -15.63 5.67 9.10
C ALA A 43 -14.25 5.67 9.76
N ASP A 44 -13.90 6.78 10.40
CA ASP A 44 -12.62 6.93 11.10
C ASP A 44 -12.39 5.82 12.13
N GLU A 45 -13.43 5.45 12.89
CA GLU A 45 -13.30 4.39 13.89
C GLU A 45 -12.92 3.04 13.28
N ALA A 46 -13.49 2.72 12.11
CA ALA A 46 -13.15 1.49 11.41
C ALA A 46 -11.70 1.53 10.90
N ILE A 47 -11.23 2.70 10.47
CA ILE A 47 -9.83 2.88 10.06
C ILE A 47 -8.90 2.66 11.25
N ARG A 48 -9.24 3.22 12.43
CA ARG A 48 -8.43 3.03 13.63
C ARG A 48 -8.34 1.56 14.02
N SER A 49 -9.46 0.85 13.97
CA SER A 49 -9.50 -0.58 14.28
C SER A 49 -8.69 -1.39 13.27
N PHE A 50 -8.82 -1.07 11.99
CA PHE A 50 -8.06 -1.72 10.94
C PHE A 50 -6.55 -1.51 11.13
N ALA A 51 -6.14 -0.27 11.36
CA ALA A 51 -4.73 0.06 11.52
C ALA A 51 -4.11 -0.65 12.72
N ALA A 52 -4.86 -0.80 13.80
CA ALA A 52 -4.37 -1.47 15.00
C ALA A 52 -3.99 -2.94 14.75
N THR A 53 -4.55 -3.57 13.72
CA THR A 53 -4.28 -4.97 13.38
C THR A 53 -3.44 -5.12 12.11
N ALA A 54 -2.94 -4.02 11.55
CA ALA A 54 -2.24 -4.05 10.26
C ALA A 54 -0.81 -4.57 10.36
N CYS A 55 -0.28 -4.75 11.54
CA CYS A 55 1.04 -5.35 11.76
C CYS A 55 0.91 -6.79 12.20
N GLY A 56 1.74 -7.65 11.64
CA GLY A 56 1.73 -9.06 11.99
C GLY A 56 2.71 -9.81 11.10
N PRO A 57 2.94 -11.11 11.38
CA PRO A 57 3.92 -11.89 10.62
C PRO A 57 3.53 -12.09 9.15
N ASP A 58 2.22 -11.99 8.84
CA ASP A 58 1.72 -12.22 7.49
C ASP A 58 1.42 -10.94 6.73
N VAL A 59 1.88 -9.79 7.23
CA VAL A 59 1.67 -8.49 6.61
C VAL A 59 2.99 -7.77 6.48
N VAL A 60 3.27 -7.24 5.29
CA VAL A 60 4.42 -6.39 5.04
C VAL A 60 3.91 -5.08 4.47
N VAL A 61 4.28 -3.97 5.10
CA VAL A 61 3.90 -2.64 4.62
C VAL A 61 5.13 -1.90 4.17
N HIS A 62 5.10 -1.39 2.94
CA HIS A 62 6.09 -0.44 2.45
C HIS A 62 5.46 0.93 2.45
N GLY A 63 6.21 1.91 2.92
CA GLY A 63 5.72 3.28 3.02
C GLY A 63 6.53 4.25 2.19
N PHE A 64 5.84 5.26 1.67
CA PHE A 64 6.43 6.41 1.05
C PHE A 64 6.39 7.56 2.05
N PHE A 65 7.57 7.97 2.51
CA PHE A 65 7.71 9.02 3.51
C PHE A 65 8.24 10.29 2.86
N VAL A 66 7.65 11.41 3.19
CA VAL A 66 8.14 12.74 2.77
C VAL A 66 8.42 13.54 4.03
N ASP A 67 9.67 13.94 4.20
CA ASP A 67 10.12 14.68 5.40
C ASP A 67 9.69 13.98 6.69
N GLY A 68 9.80 12.66 6.71
CA GLY A 68 9.48 11.84 7.88
C GLY A 68 8.00 11.52 8.08
N VAL A 69 7.13 12.01 7.22
CA VAL A 69 5.68 11.76 7.33
C VAL A 69 5.25 10.76 6.27
N LEU A 70 4.50 9.74 6.67
CA LEU A 70 4.01 8.70 5.76
C LEU A 70 2.90 9.29 4.87
N ARG A 71 3.11 9.29 3.56
CA ARG A 71 2.18 9.85 2.58
C ARG A 71 1.62 8.82 1.60
N GLY A 72 2.17 7.63 1.58
CA GLY A 72 1.69 6.54 0.75
C GLY A 72 2.08 5.21 1.36
N ALA A 73 1.29 4.18 1.10
CA ALA A 73 1.55 2.86 1.65
C ALA A 73 1.09 1.76 0.70
N ALA A 74 1.82 0.66 0.72
CA ALA A 74 1.46 -0.56 0.04
C ALA A 74 1.51 -1.69 1.06
N ASP A 75 0.37 -2.35 1.26
CA ASP A 75 0.24 -3.47 2.18
C ASP A 75 0.26 -4.77 1.39
N LEU A 76 1.12 -5.70 1.79
CA LEU A 76 1.13 -7.04 1.23
C LEU A 76 0.66 -8.00 2.31
N HIS A 77 -0.49 -8.63 2.10
CA HIS A 77 -1.08 -9.61 3.01
C HIS A 77 -0.89 -11.01 2.43
N ILE A 78 -0.18 -11.86 3.15
CA ILE A 78 0.04 -13.24 2.72
C ILE A 78 -1.22 -14.03 3.05
N VAL A 79 -1.93 -14.48 1.99
CA VAL A 79 -3.24 -15.15 2.14
C VAL A 79 -3.04 -16.61 2.57
N ARG A 80 -1.97 -17.24 2.09
CA ARG A 80 -1.67 -18.64 2.41
C ARG A 80 -0.25 -18.74 2.98
N PRO A 81 -0.08 -18.46 4.30
CA PRO A 81 1.25 -18.36 4.89
C PRO A 81 2.06 -19.67 4.82
N LEU A 82 1.38 -20.84 4.85
CA LEU A 82 2.07 -22.12 4.88
C LEU A 82 2.75 -22.47 3.57
N ASP A 83 2.14 -22.15 2.43
CA ASP A 83 2.71 -22.48 1.13
C ASP A 83 3.18 -21.24 0.35
N LEU A 84 2.94 -20.05 0.85
CA LEU A 84 3.36 -18.77 0.26
C LEU A 84 2.90 -18.60 -1.20
N SER A 85 1.80 -19.27 -1.59
CA SER A 85 1.39 -19.26 -3.00
C SER A 85 0.69 -17.96 -3.39
N GLU A 86 -0.02 -17.30 -2.46
CA GLU A 86 -0.86 -16.16 -2.77
C GLU A 86 -0.72 -15.06 -1.74
N ALA A 87 -0.78 -13.81 -2.22
CA ALA A 87 -0.85 -12.62 -1.40
C ALA A 87 -1.76 -11.59 -2.04
N GLU A 88 -2.25 -10.68 -1.24
CA GLU A 88 -3.06 -9.56 -1.70
C GLU A 88 -2.32 -8.26 -1.39
N ALA A 89 -2.29 -7.36 -2.37
CA ALA A 89 -1.67 -6.05 -2.21
C ALA A 89 -2.73 -4.95 -2.30
N ALA A 90 -2.63 -3.97 -1.42
CA ALA A 90 -3.50 -2.81 -1.39
C ALA A 90 -2.64 -1.56 -1.29
N PHE A 91 -3.10 -0.48 -1.94
CA PHE A 91 -2.33 0.74 -2.07
C PHE A 91 -3.14 1.94 -1.62
N SER A 92 -2.48 2.90 -0.98
CA SER A 92 -3.10 4.16 -0.59
C SER A 92 -2.07 5.27 -0.73
N ILE A 93 -2.46 6.37 -1.37
CA ILE A 93 -1.58 7.53 -1.57
C ILE A 93 -2.42 8.78 -1.28
N GLU A 94 -1.91 9.65 -0.40
CA GLU A 94 -2.58 10.91 -0.12
C GLU A 94 -2.59 11.78 -1.38
N LYS A 95 -3.68 12.48 -1.59
CA LYS A 95 -3.97 13.16 -2.85
C LYS A 95 -2.84 14.05 -3.40
N PRO A 96 -2.17 14.90 -2.59
CA PRO A 96 -1.11 15.76 -3.13
C PRO A 96 0.06 14.99 -3.76
N TRP A 97 0.24 13.73 -3.39
CA TRP A 97 1.34 12.91 -3.88
C TRP A 97 0.94 11.92 -4.97
N GLN A 98 -0.33 11.94 -5.38
CA GLN A 98 -0.79 11.12 -6.49
C GLN A 98 -0.26 11.66 -7.82
N SER A 99 -0.16 10.79 -8.82
CA SER A 99 0.30 11.14 -10.18
C SER A 99 1.77 11.58 -10.26
N HIS A 100 2.59 11.17 -9.28
CA HIS A 100 4.03 11.44 -9.27
C HIS A 100 4.87 10.17 -9.38
N GLY A 101 4.26 9.04 -9.75
CA GLY A 101 4.97 7.78 -9.88
C GLY A 101 5.10 6.99 -8.57
N VAL A 102 4.53 7.48 -7.48
CA VAL A 102 4.61 6.82 -6.17
C VAL A 102 3.95 5.44 -6.19
N GLY A 103 2.77 5.34 -6.80
CA GLY A 103 2.07 4.05 -6.90
C GLY A 103 2.87 3.01 -7.65
N THR A 104 3.49 3.39 -8.76
CA THR A 104 4.35 2.49 -9.53
C THR A 104 5.55 2.03 -8.71
N ALA A 105 6.22 2.97 -8.02
CA ALA A 105 7.39 2.64 -7.20
C ALA A 105 7.02 1.73 -6.03
N LEU A 106 5.87 1.98 -5.37
CA LEU A 106 5.38 1.12 -4.31
C LEU A 106 5.05 -0.27 -4.82
N LEU A 107 4.43 -0.37 -5.99
CA LEU A 107 4.11 -1.67 -6.59
C LEU A 107 5.37 -2.45 -6.92
N GLU A 108 6.37 -1.82 -7.53
CA GLU A 108 7.65 -2.47 -7.81
C GLU A 108 8.30 -3.02 -6.54
N ARG A 109 8.30 -2.22 -5.48
CA ARG A 109 8.87 -2.63 -4.19
C ARG A 109 8.10 -3.79 -3.58
N THR A 110 6.77 -3.74 -3.67
CA THR A 110 5.90 -4.79 -3.15
C THR A 110 6.12 -6.11 -3.92
N LEU A 111 6.21 -6.05 -5.24
CA LEU A 111 6.45 -7.24 -6.05
C LEU A 111 7.84 -7.82 -5.80
N LEU A 112 8.84 -6.98 -5.58
CA LEU A 112 10.17 -7.44 -5.20
C LEU A 112 10.13 -8.18 -3.86
N SER A 113 9.44 -7.61 -2.88
CA SER A 113 9.27 -8.23 -1.56
C SER A 113 8.57 -9.59 -1.67
N ALA A 114 7.50 -9.64 -2.48
CA ALA A 114 6.76 -10.88 -2.71
C ALA A 114 7.65 -11.95 -3.35
N ARG A 115 8.40 -11.57 -4.38
CA ARG A 115 9.33 -12.47 -5.07
C ARG A 115 10.38 -13.02 -4.12
N ASN A 116 10.97 -12.16 -3.29
CA ASN A 116 12.01 -12.55 -2.33
C ASN A 116 11.46 -13.51 -1.27
N ARG A 117 10.15 -13.52 -1.03
CA ARG A 117 9.49 -14.41 -0.09
C ARG A 117 8.99 -15.70 -0.74
N GLY A 118 9.17 -15.85 -2.06
CA GLY A 118 8.70 -17.01 -2.78
C GLY A 118 7.21 -16.99 -3.13
N ILE A 119 6.55 -15.84 -3.01
CA ILE A 119 5.13 -15.70 -3.35
C ILE A 119 4.98 -15.74 -4.87
N LYS A 120 4.04 -16.57 -5.36
CA LYS A 120 3.85 -16.82 -6.80
C LYS A 120 2.82 -15.88 -7.42
N HIS A 121 1.77 -15.54 -6.67
CA HIS A 121 0.66 -14.74 -7.18
C HIS A 121 0.34 -13.63 -6.22
N VAL A 122 0.31 -12.40 -6.73
CA VAL A 122 -0.10 -11.22 -5.97
C VAL A 122 -1.34 -10.66 -6.65
N GLN A 123 -2.45 -10.60 -5.90
CA GLN A 123 -3.67 -9.94 -6.36
C GLN A 123 -3.67 -8.51 -5.88
N VAL A 124 -4.05 -7.61 -6.78
CA VAL A 124 -4.23 -6.19 -6.45
C VAL A 124 -5.73 -5.90 -6.48
N SER A 125 -6.29 -5.66 -5.30
CA SER A 125 -7.71 -5.33 -5.20
C SER A 125 -7.94 -3.86 -5.46
N CYS A 126 -8.87 -3.54 -6.35
CA CYS A 126 -9.24 -2.15 -6.61
C CYS A 126 -10.68 -2.09 -7.11
N LEU A 127 -11.30 -0.92 -6.96
CA LEU A 127 -12.63 -0.69 -7.51
C LEU A 127 -12.58 -0.69 -9.04
N PRO A 128 -13.67 -1.10 -9.72
CA PRO A 128 -13.71 -1.03 -11.19
C PRO A 128 -13.43 0.35 -11.75
N GLN A 129 -13.75 1.40 -11.00
CA GLN A 129 -13.51 2.79 -11.38
C GLN A 129 -12.05 3.21 -11.23
N ASN A 130 -11.24 2.44 -10.49
CA ASN A 130 -9.84 2.77 -10.26
C ASN A 130 -8.99 2.31 -11.44
N ARG A 131 -9.10 3.03 -12.56
CA ARG A 131 -8.41 2.67 -13.80
C ARG A 131 -6.90 2.81 -13.70
N ARG A 132 -6.45 3.75 -12.87
CA ARG A 132 -5.01 3.96 -12.65
C ARG A 132 -4.36 2.70 -12.08
N MET A 133 -4.96 2.13 -11.02
CA MET A 133 -4.43 0.92 -10.39
C MET A 133 -4.53 -0.28 -11.34
N GLN A 134 -5.62 -0.38 -12.11
CA GLN A 134 -5.76 -1.45 -13.09
C GLN A 134 -4.64 -1.39 -14.14
N ARG A 135 -4.29 -0.20 -14.62
CA ARG A 135 -3.20 -0.04 -15.58
C ARG A 135 -1.87 -0.43 -14.98
N LEU A 136 -1.61 -0.05 -13.72
CA LEU A 136 -0.38 -0.42 -13.04
C LEU A 136 -0.27 -1.95 -12.89
N ALA A 137 -1.35 -2.60 -12.46
CA ALA A 137 -1.36 -4.05 -12.29
C ALA A 137 -1.07 -4.76 -13.62
N ARG A 138 -1.68 -4.31 -14.72
CA ARG A 138 -1.43 -4.90 -16.05
C ARG A 138 -0.01 -4.70 -16.52
N LYS A 139 0.60 -3.56 -16.22
CA LYS A 139 1.97 -3.24 -16.63
C LYS A 139 2.97 -4.25 -16.07
N PHE A 140 2.74 -4.75 -14.87
CA PHE A 140 3.65 -5.67 -14.21
C PHE A 140 3.20 -7.14 -14.27
N GLY A 141 2.16 -7.42 -14.98
CA GLY A 141 1.80 -8.77 -15.23
C GLY A 141 0.63 -9.36 -14.67
#